data_5c81acb0e7db2a9f50dbc88a17ba8424
#
_entry.id   5c81acb0e7db2a9f50dbc88a17ba8424
#
_cell.length_a   1.000
_cell.length_b   1.000
_cell.length_c   1.000
_cell.angle_alpha   90.00
_cell.angle_beta   90.00
_cell.angle_gamma   90.00
#
_symmetry.space_group_name_H-M   'P 1'
#
loop_
_entity.id
_entity.type
_entity.pdbx_description
1 polymer ?
#
loop_
_entity_poly.entity_id
_entity_poly.type
_entity_poly.pdbx_seq_one_letter_code
_entity_poly.pdbx_strand_id
1 'polypeptide(L)'
;MFNFRRRKAASFPDEEILNYGLKLAMEFGKNWLQPIQTRLSKKHPELTMEQLDAYNDICQKAMKCGHDCVYSMESGLTDKQMFERLDAQLSVDFGWVSRKNRSKLFSQGMYYRWKDLG
;
A
#
# COMPACT_ATOMS: atom_id res chain seq x y z
N MET A 1 -16.65 5.59 -30.48
CA MET A 1 -16.37 5.39 -29.89
C MET A 1 -15.93 5.50 -28.82
N PHE A 2 -15.64 5.69 -28.18
CA PHE A 2 -15.46 5.71 -27.29
C PHE A 2 -15.19 4.86 -26.41
N ASN A 3 -15.05 4.19 -26.08
CA ASN A 3 -14.99 2.91 -25.54
C ASN A 3 -13.77 2.59 -24.81
N PHE A 4 -12.61 2.91 -25.21
CA PHE A 4 -11.39 2.59 -24.56
C PHE A 4 -11.31 3.16 -23.15
N ARG A 5 -11.98 4.25 -22.88
CA ARG A 5 -12.04 4.78 -21.52
C ARG A 5 -12.74 3.83 -20.59
N ARG A 6 -13.80 3.23 -21.08
CA ARG A 6 -14.55 2.27 -20.27
C ARG A 6 -13.74 1.04 -19.99
N ARG A 7 -12.96 0.61 -20.97
CA ARG A 7 -12.09 -0.55 -20.73
C ARG A 7 -11.12 -0.28 -19.61
N LYS A 8 -10.56 0.93 -19.59
CA LYS A 8 -9.65 1.28 -18.54
C LYS A 8 -10.34 1.25 -17.19
N ALA A 9 -11.56 1.79 -17.14
CA ALA A 9 -12.32 1.80 -15.89
C ALA A 9 -12.70 0.39 -15.47
N ALA A 10 -12.79 -0.54 -16.43
CA ALA A 10 -13.17 -1.91 -16.12
C ALA A 10 -11.99 -2.78 -15.71
N SER A 11 -10.76 -2.28 -15.80
CA SER A 11 -9.59 -3.04 -15.39
C SER A 11 -9.63 -3.37 -13.91
N PHE A 12 -9.26 -4.58 -13.57
CA PHE A 12 -9.19 -5.01 -12.20
C PHE A 12 -7.96 -5.89 -12.02
N PRO A 13 -7.09 -5.60 -11.03
CA PRO A 13 -7.18 -4.43 -10.15
C PRO A 13 -6.70 -3.16 -10.84
N ASP A 14 -7.26 -2.04 -10.44
CA ASP A 14 -6.92 -0.73 -10.96
C ASP A 14 -5.88 -0.09 -10.06
N GLU A 15 -4.78 0.38 -10.64
CA GLU A 15 -3.66 0.90 -9.84
C GLU A 15 -4.02 2.15 -9.03
N GLU A 16 -4.87 3.01 -9.58
CA GLU A 16 -5.30 4.19 -8.83
C GLU A 16 -6.08 3.78 -7.59
N ILE A 17 -6.97 2.82 -7.74
CA ILE A 17 -7.78 2.34 -6.63
C ILE A 17 -6.89 1.61 -5.63
N LEU A 18 -5.94 0.81 -6.11
CA LEU A 18 -4.98 0.15 -5.22
C LEU A 18 -4.21 1.16 -4.38
N ASN A 19 -3.72 2.22 -5.01
CA ASN A 19 -2.94 3.23 -4.27
C ASN A 19 -3.82 4.01 -3.30
N TYR A 20 -5.05 4.28 -3.66
CA TYR A 20 -5.99 4.91 -2.73
C TYR A 20 -6.27 3.96 -1.55
N GLY A 21 -6.49 2.68 -1.86
CA GLY A 21 -6.72 1.66 -0.83
C GLY A 21 -5.54 1.52 0.11
N LEU A 22 -4.33 1.53 -0.43
CA LEU A 22 -3.13 1.45 0.40
C LEU A 22 -3.01 2.67 1.31
N LYS A 23 -3.35 3.85 0.80
CA LYS A 23 -3.37 5.05 1.62
C LYS A 23 -4.35 4.90 2.79
N LEU A 24 -5.52 4.32 2.52
CA LEU A 24 -6.49 4.06 3.58
C LEU A 24 -5.95 3.06 4.61
N ALA A 25 -5.29 2.01 4.13
CA ALA A 25 -4.73 0.99 5.02
C ALA A 25 -3.66 1.58 5.93
N MET A 26 -2.94 2.58 5.46
CA MET A 26 -1.86 3.20 6.21
C MET A 26 -2.31 4.31 7.17
N GLU A 27 -3.61 4.59 7.27
CA GLU A 27 -4.09 5.63 8.18
C GLU A 27 -3.81 5.25 9.63
N PHE A 28 -3.25 6.21 10.38
CA PHE A 28 -3.06 6.04 11.82
C PHE A 28 -4.36 6.38 12.57
N GLY A 29 -4.35 6.19 13.87
CA GLY A 29 -5.48 6.52 14.70
C GLY A 29 -6.46 5.38 14.77
N LYS A 30 -7.74 5.69 14.91
CA LYS A 30 -8.75 4.66 15.10
C LYS A 30 -8.89 3.71 13.92
N ASN A 31 -8.43 4.12 12.73
CA ASN A 31 -8.52 3.28 11.55
C ASN A 31 -7.29 2.41 11.34
N TRP A 32 -6.29 2.55 12.22
CA TRP A 32 -5.03 1.82 12.06
C TRP A 32 -5.25 0.31 12.12
N LEU A 33 -4.76 -0.37 11.11
CA LEU A 33 -4.87 -1.82 10.93
C LEU A 33 -6.31 -2.30 10.72
N GLN A 34 -7.25 -1.40 10.45
CA GLN A 34 -8.63 -1.80 10.18
C GLN A 34 -8.82 -2.10 8.71
N PRO A 35 -9.76 -2.98 8.36
CA PRO A 35 -10.09 -3.23 6.96
C PRO A 35 -10.54 -1.97 6.27
N ILE A 36 -10.35 -1.91 4.95
CA ILE A 36 -10.57 -0.67 4.20
C ILE A 36 -11.87 -0.67 3.40
N GLN A 37 -12.62 -1.78 3.36
CA GLN A 37 -13.75 -1.92 2.44
C GLN A 37 -14.76 -0.79 2.56
N THR A 38 -15.19 -0.48 3.78
CA THR A 38 -16.20 0.56 3.99
C THR A 38 -15.71 1.92 3.53
N ARG A 39 -14.49 2.27 3.88
CA ARG A 39 -13.92 3.57 3.48
C ARG A 39 -13.66 3.63 1.98
N LEU A 40 -13.22 2.52 1.41
CA LEU A 40 -12.97 2.45 -0.03
C LEU A 40 -14.27 2.59 -0.82
N SER A 41 -15.34 1.95 -0.34
CA SER A 41 -16.63 2.01 -1.04
C SER A 41 -17.25 3.39 -1.05
N LYS A 42 -16.90 4.24 -0.10
CA LYS A 42 -17.38 5.62 -0.10
C LYS A 42 -16.85 6.40 -1.29
N LYS A 43 -15.61 6.15 -1.66
CA LYS A 43 -14.99 6.79 -2.82
C LYS A 43 -15.34 6.07 -4.12
N HIS A 44 -15.51 4.76 -4.05
CA HIS A 44 -15.74 3.92 -5.22
C HIS A 44 -16.95 3.04 -5.02
N PRO A 45 -18.16 3.65 -5.01
CA PRO A 45 -19.40 2.89 -4.75
C PRO A 45 -19.73 1.89 -5.85
N GLU A 46 -19.04 1.98 -6.99
CA GLU A 46 -19.26 1.04 -8.10
C GLU A 46 -18.63 -0.34 -7.84
N LEU A 47 -17.76 -0.45 -6.85
CA LEU A 47 -17.07 -1.72 -6.59
C LEU A 47 -18.00 -2.72 -5.91
N THR A 48 -17.90 -3.97 -6.34
CA THR A 48 -18.63 -5.07 -5.69
C THR A 48 -17.96 -5.44 -4.38
N MET A 49 -18.69 -6.19 -3.54
CA MET A 49 -18.13 -6.69 -2.28
C MET A 49 -16.88 -7.54 -2.54
N GLU A 50 -16.93 -8.38 -3.57
CA GLU A 50 -15.80 -9.21 -3.92
C GLU A 50 -14.59 -8.38 -4.30
N GLN A 51 -14.80 -7.29 -5.06
CA GLN A 51 -13.71 -6.41 -5.45
C GLN A 51 -13.16 -5.66 -4.23
N LEU A 52 -14.04 -5.19 -3.35
CA LEU A 52 -13.61 -4.52 -2.13
C LEU A 52 -12.75 -5.43 -1.27
N ASP A 53 -13.17 -6.69 -1.12
CA ASP A 53 -12.39 -7.67 -0.36
C ASP A 53 -11.04 -7.91 -0.99
N ALA A 54 -11.00 -8.02 -2.32
CA ALA A 54 -9.74 -8.23 -3.04
C ALA A 54 -8.80 -7.04 -2.89
N TYR A 55 -9.32 -5.82 -3.02
CA TYR A 55 -8.50 -4.63 -2.82
C TYR A 55 -7.96 -4.55 -1.40
N ASN A 56 -8.81 -4.86 -0.41
CA ASN A 56 -8.35 -4.88 0.97
C ASN A 56 -7.20 -5.86 1.16
N ASP A 57 -7.36 -7.07 0.62
CA ASP A 57 -6.34 -8.10 0.76
C ASP A 57 -5.00 -7.67 0.15
N ILE A 58 -5.06 -7.16 -1.07
CA ILE A 58 -3.84 -6.73 -1.76
C ILE A 58 -3.16 -5.58 -1.01
N CYS A 59 -3.94 -4.59 -0.58
CA CYS A 59 -3.39 -3.42 0.10
C CYS A 59 -2.81 -3.78 1.47
N GLN A 60 -3.47 -4.65 2.22
CA GLN A 60 -2.96 -5.08 3.51
C GLN A 60 -1.65 -5.84 3.34
N LYS A 61 -1.57 -6.70 2.33
CA LYS A 61 -0.34 -7.45 2.05
C LYS A 61 0.80 -6.53 1.62
N ALA A 62 0.51 -5.53 0.80
CA ALA A 62 1.53 -4.57 0.37
C ALA A 62 2.04 -3.77 1.57
N MET A 63 1.14 -3.33 2.45
CA MET A 63 1.52 -2.59 3.65
C MET A 63 2.40 -3.44 4.55
N LYS A 64 2.00 -4.68 4.79
CA LYS A 64 2.77 -5.58 5.63
C LYS A 64 4.15 -5.85 5.03
N CYS A 65 4.20 -6.09 3.73
CA CYS A 65 5.47 -6.31 3.05
C CYS A 65 6.42 -5.13 3.24
N GLY A 66 5.91 -3.92 3.06
CA GLY A 66 6.73 -2.72 3.23
C GLY A 66 7.22 -2.54 4.65
N HIS A 67 6.32 -2.69 5.62
CA HIS A 67 6.68 -2.53 7.03
C HIS A 67 7.70 -3.59 7.45
N ASP A 68 7.44 -4.85 7.11
CA ASP A 68 8.34 -5.95 7.48
C ASP A 68 9.72 -5.79 6.84
N CYS A 69 9.75 -5.33 5.59
CA CYS A 69 11.01 -5.11 4.88
C CYS A 69 11.89 -4.12 5.63
N VAL A 70 11.32 -2.96 5.99
CA VAL A 70 12.09 -1.93 6.69
C VAL A 70 12.47 -2.39 8.09
N TYR A 71 11.53 -3.02 8.79
CA TYR A 71 11.75 -3.46 10.16
C TYR A 71 12.92 -4.44 10.27
N SER A 72 13.06 -5.31 9.29
CA SER A 72 14.04 -6.40 9.37
C SER A 72 15.40 -6.08 8.76
N MET A 73 15.62 -4.86 8.29
CA MET A 73 16.92 -4.49 7.71
C MET A 73 18.04 -4.49 8.75
N GLU A 74 19.24 -4.83 8.30
CA GLU A 74 20.40 -4.79 9.19
C GLU A 74 20.78 -3.37 9.59
N SER A 75 21.55 -3.24 10.68
CA SER A 75 22.05 -1.94 11.13
C SER A 75 23.13 -1.43 10.16
N GLY A 76 23.36 -0.12 10.22
CA GLY A 76 24.47 0.48 9.49
C GLY A 76 24.17 0.95 8.11
N LEU A 77 22.94 0.76 7.63
CA LEU A 77 22.52 1.28 6.33
C LEU A 77 22.08 2.74 6.47
N THR A 78 22.37 3.52 5.42
CA THR A 78 21.83 4.87 5.35
C THR A 78 20.34 4.81 5.00
N ASP A 79 19.62 5.89 5.28
CA ASP A 79 18.21 5.97 4.90
C ASP A 79 18.03 5.75 3.40
N LYS A 80 18.92 6.31 2.60
CA LYS A 80 18.86 6.14 1.15
C LYS A 80 18.99 4.67 0.77
N GLN A 81 19.94 3.96 1.37
CA GLN A 81 20.13 2.54 1.09
C GLN A 81 18.91 1.73 1.52
N MET A 82 18.34 2.07 2.67
CA MET A 82 17.16 1.37 3.15
C MET A 82 15.98 1.59 2.23
N PHE A 83 15.79 2.83 1.77
CA PHE A 83 14.69 3.14 0.86
C PHE A 83 14.85 2.41 -0.47
N GLU A 84 16.08 2.33 -0.99
CA GLU A 84 16.36 1.60 -2.22
C GLU A 84 16.04 0.11 -2.08
N ARG A 85 16.32 -0.47 -0.93
CA ARG A 85 15.97 -1.86 -0.67
C ARG A 85 14.47 -2.06 -0.60
N LEU A 86 13.77 -1.13 0.01
CA LEU A 86 12.30 -1.17 0.05
C LEU A 86 11.73 -1.12 -1.36
N ASP A 87 12.24 -0.19 -2.19
CA ASP A 87 11.82 -0.08 -3.58
C ASP A 87 12.01 -1.40 -4.32
N ALA A 88 13.16 -2.02 -4.16
CA ALA A 88 13.45 -3.29 -4.84
C ALA A 88 12.51 -4.39 -4.36
N GLN A 89 12.25 -4.46 -3.07
CA GLN A 89 11.38 -5.50 -2.51
C GLN A 89 9.94 -5.33 -2.99
N LEU A 90 9.42 -4.11 -2.94
CA LEU A 90 8.06 -3.86 -3.40
C LEU A 90 7.91 -4.14 -4.89
N SER A 91 8.95 -3.88 -5.66
CA SER A 91 8.88 -4.07 -7.11
C SER A 91 8.72 -5.54 -7.51
N VAL A 92 8.99 -6.48 -6.61
CA VAL A 92 8.80 -7.90 -6.91
C VAL A 92 7.32 -8.23 -7.07
N ASP A 93 6.51 -7.91 -6.06
CA ASP A 93 5.10 -8.29 -6.06
C ASP A 93 4.12 -7.11 -6.04
N PHE A 94 4.61 -5.92 -5.72
CA PHE A 94 3.74 -4.76 -5.52
C PHE A 94 4.29 -3.55 -6.29
N GLY A 95 4.69 -3.79 -7.54
CA GLY A 95 5.27 -2.75 -8.37
C GLY A 95 4.35 -1.56 -8.61
N TRP A 96 3.03 -1.76 -8.42
CA TRP A 96 2.04 -0.70 -8.59
C TRP A 96 2.10 0.37 -7.50
N VAL A 97 2.75 0.09 -6.37
CA VAL A 97 2.79 1.05 -5.26
C VAL A 97 3.46 2.34 -5.71
N SER A 98 2.75 3.45 -5.57
CA SER A 98 3.25 4.76 -5.99
C SER A 98 4.42 5.20 -5.13
N ARG A 99 5.22 6.12 -5.65
CA ARG A 99 6.34 6.65 -4.90
C ARG A 99 5.90 7.30 -3.60
N LYS A 100 4.79 8.01 -3.64
CA LYS A 100 4.25 8.64 -2.44
C LYS A 100 3.91 7.61 -1.37
N ASN A 101 3.29 6.51 -1.78
CA ASN A 101 2.95 5.45 -0.84
C ASN A 101 4.20 4.70 -0.36
N ARG A 102 5.21 4.53 -1.21
CA ARG A 102 6.47 3.92 -0.79
C ARG A 102 7.15 4.77 0.28
N SER A 103 7.13 6.09 0.10
CA SER A 103 7.69 7.00 1.10
C SER A 103 6.96 6.88 2.42
N LYS A 104 5.63 6.75 2.38
CA LYS A 104 4.83 6.60 3.59
C LYS A 104 5.12 5.29 4.29
N LEU A 105 5.21 4.19 3.51
CA LEU A 105 5.57 2.89 4.07
C LEU A 105 6.93 2.93 4.74
N PHE A 106 7.87 3.60 4.10
CA PHE A 106 9.21 3.74 4.64
C PHE A 106 9.18 4.46 5.98
N SER A 107 8.48 5.59 6.04
CA SER A 107 8.38 6.38 7.27
C SER A 107 7.75 5.57 8.40
N GLN A 108 6.68 4.83 8.09
CA GLN A 108 6.00 4.02 9.09
C GLN A 108 6.88 2.86 9.55
N GLY A 109 7.56 2.21 8.61
CA GLY A 109 8.48 1.12 8.94
C GLY A 109 9.63 1.59 9.81
N MET A 110 10.15 2.77 9.51
CA MET A 110 11.22 3.35 10.31
C MET A 110 10.74 3.69 11.72
N TYR A 111 9.51 4.17 11.84
CA TYR A 111 8.93 4.46 13.14
C TYR A 111 8.86 3.18 14.00
N TYR A 112 8.37 2.10 13.44
CA TYR A 112 8.27 0.84 14.18
C TYR A 112 9.64 0.30 14.54
N ARG A 113 10.57 0.39 13.60
CA ARG A 113 11.93 -0.06 13.85
C ARG A 113 12.57 0.73 14.99
N TRP A 114 12.42 2.05 14.96
CA TRP A 114 12.94 2.92 16.01
C TRP A 114 12.29 2.60 17.35
N LYS A 115 10.98 2.45 17.35
CA LYS A 115 10.23 2.21 18.60
C LYS A 115 10.64 0.91 19.26
N ASP A 116 10.83 -0.13 18.48
CA ASP A 116 11.08 -1.47 19.02
C ASP A 116 12.57 -1.78 19.21
N LEU A 117 13.41 -1.24 18.34
CA LEU A 117 14.84 -1.62 18.33
C LEU A 117 15.76 -0.51 18.82
N GLY A 118 15.21 0.62 19.05
CA GLY A 118 16.00 1.63 19.62
C GLY A 118 16.31 2.84 18.96
#